data_24063d79906371912cea5580b1677dcf
#
_entry.id   24063d79906371912cea5580b1677dcf
#
_cell.length_a   1.000
_cell.length_b   1.000
_cell.length_c   1.000
_cell.angle_alpha   90.00
_cell.angle_beta   90.00
_cell.angle_gamma   90.00
#
_symmetry.space_group_name_H-M   'P 1'
#
loop_
_entity.id
_entity.type
_entity.pdbx_description
1 polymer ?
#
loop_
_entity_poly.entity_id
_entity_poly.type
_entity_poly.pdbx_seq_one_letter_code
_entity_poly.pdbx_strand_id
1 'polypeptide(L)'
;ELNRHMSVNFIAPTLLTKALAKYTMKMTKKESSYKGFVINILDAKIFGLNPDYYTYTLSKQAMYGLTKMSALTYASCLRVNGIAPGITLLAPGQDQKAFEKSHRKNLLKSSSTVEEILNAIQLIINTKSMTGHVTVLDGGAHLAPPRRDVGL
;
A
#
# COMPACT_ATOMS: atom_id res chain seq x y z
N GLU A 1 -19.37 -4.05 -7.71
CA GLU A 1 -18.17 -3.22 -7.46
C GLU A 1 -17.49 -3.63 -6.16
N LEU A 2 -18.16 -3.62 -4.99
CA LEU A 2 -17.60 -3.99 -3.69
C LEU A 2 -16.90 -5.36 -3.72
N ASN A 3 -17.57 -6.40 -4.23
CA ASN A 3 -16.99 -7.74 -4.31
C ASN A 3 -15.70 -7.79 -5.14
N ARG A 4 -15.64 -7.02 -6.24
CA ARG A 4 -14.44 -6.93 -7.08
C ARG A 4 -13.30 -6.26 -6.33
N HIS A 5 -13.55 -5.11 -5.68
CA HIS A 5 -12.53 -4.43 -4.88
C HIS A 5 -12.02 -5.30 -3.73
N MET A 6 -12.92 -5.95 -3.00
CA MET A 6 -12.53 -6.85 -1.91
C MET A 6 -11.75 -8.07 -2.41
N SER A 7 -12.17 -8.67 -3.53
CA SER A 7 -11.46 -9.83 -4.10
C SER A 7 -10.02 -9.48 -4.48
N VAL A 8 -9.81 -8.35 -5.16
CA VAL A 8 -8.49 -7.93 -5.65
C VAL A 8 -7.61 -7.37 -4.54
N ASN A 9 -8.15 -6.47 -3.70
CA ASN A 9 -7.35 -5.70 -2.74
C ASN A 9 -7.25 -6.34 -1.36
N PHE A 10 -8.08 -7.35 -1.05
CA PHE A 10 -8.07 -7.97 0.28
C PHE A 10 -7.97 -9.50 0.22
N ILE A 11 -8.90 -10.18 -0.48
CA ILE A 11 -8.96 -11.66 -0.46
C ILE A 11 -7.71 -12.26 -1.12
N ALA A 12 -7.38 -11.83 -2.34
CA ALA A 12 -6.21 -12.36 -3.05
C ALA A 12 -4.89 -12.09 -2.31
N PRO A 13 -4.57 -10.86 -1.82
CA PRO A 13 -3.39 -10.62 -0.99
C PRO A 13 -3.37 -11.45 0.29
N THR A 14 -4.53 -11.67 0.93
CA THR A 14 -4.62 -12.52 2.13
C THR A 14 -4.21 -13.96 1.81
N LEU A 15 -4.75 -14.53 0.74
CA LEU A 15 -4.43 -15.91 0.32
C LEU A 15 -2.97 -16.06 -0.09
N LEU A 16 -2.44 -15.10 -0.86
CA LEU A 16 -1.04 -15.09 -1.29
C LEU A 16 -0.09 -14.97 -0.10
N THR A 17 -0.37 -14.06 0.85
CA THR A 17 0.43 -13.90 2.06
C THR A 17 0.42 -15.18 2.90
N LYS A 18 -0.74 -15.83 3.07
CA LYS A 18 -0.85 -17.11 3.78
C LYS A 18 -0.08 -18.24 3.08
N ALA A 19 -0.15 -18.30 1.74
CA ALA A 19 0.60 -19.29 0.97
C ALA A 19 2.11 -19.08 1.10
N LEU A 20 2.58 -17.84 0.99
CA LEU A 20 3.97 -17.48 1.20
C LEU A 20 4.43 -17.81 2.63
N ALA A 21 3.63 -17.49 3.64
CA ALA A 21 3.94 -17.82 5.03
C ALA A 21 4.17 -19.33 5.23
N LYS A 22 3.29 -20.17 4.67
CA LYS A 22 3.47 -21.64 4.70
C LYS A 22 4.78 -22.09 4.05
N TYR A 23 5.14 -21.50 2.93
CA TYR A 23 6.39 -21.78 2.24
C TYR A 23 7.60 -21.36 3.06
N THR A 24 7.62 -20.10 3.53
CA THR A 24 8.75 -19.56 4.30
C THR A 24 8.95 -20.26 5.63
N MET A 25 7.87 -20.68 6.32
CA MET A 25 7.97 -21.49 7.54
C MET A 25 8.72 -22.82 7.31
N LYS A 26 8.52 -23.46 6.14
CA LYS A 26 9.27 -24.66 5.78
C LYS A 26 10.75 -24.36 5.52
N MET A 27 11.03 -23.22 4.87
CA MET A 27 12.41 -22.78 4.59
C MET A 27 13.14 -22.36 5.86
N THR A 28 12.48 -21.64 6.77
CA THR A 28 13.05 -21.23 8.06
C THR A 28 13.42 -22.44 8.94
N LYS A 29 12.70 -23.57 8.83
CA LYS A 29 13.07 -24.82 9.52
C LYS A 29 14.37 -25.43 8.99
N LYS A 30 14.70 -25.21 7.71
CA LYS A 30 15.93 -25.66 7.08
C LYS A 30 17.10 -24.71 7.31
N GLU A 31 16.79 -23.41 7.28
CA GLU A 31 17.73 -22.32 7.47
C GLU A 31 17.08 -21.26 8.36
N SER A 32 17.49 -21.17 9.62
CA SER A 32 16.88 -20.31 10.64
C SER A 32 16.95 -18.81 10.30
N SER A 33 17.92 -18.40 9.49
CA SER A 33 18.08 -17.01 9.03
C SER A 33 17.11 -16.63 7.91
N TYR A 34 16.50 -17.61 7.24
CA TYR A 34 15.61 -17.35 6.11
C TYR A 34 14.31 -16.66 6.56
N LYS A 35 14.05 -15.49 6.01
CA LYS A 35 12.77 -14.78 6.16
C LYS A 35 12.30 -14.26 4.81
N GLY A 36 11.05 -14.54 4.49
CA GLY A 36 10.39 -13.91 3.35
C GLY A 36 9.94 -12.47 3.67
N PHE A 37 9.50 -11.75 2.64
CA PHE A 37 8.88 -10.45 2.84
C PHE A 37 7.68 -10.25 1.90
N VAL A 38 6.75 -9.42 2.32
CA VAL A 38 5.59 -8.95 1.57
C VAL A 38 5.57 -7.43 1.63
N ILE A 39 5.29 -6.79 0.51
CA ILE A 39 5.02 -5.36 0.42
C ILE A 39 3.65 -5.19 -0.22
N ASN A 40 2.69 -4.68 0.54
CA ASN A 40 1.35 -4.36 0.06
C ASN A 40 1.31 -2.92 -0.46
N ILE A 41 0.86 -2.74 -1.70
CA ILE A 41 0.63 -1.40 -2.24
C ILE A 41 -0.77 -0.95 -1.82
N LEU A 42 -0.80 -0.05 -0.86
CA LEU A 42 -1.98 0.57 -0.28
C LEU A 42 -2.41 1.81 -1.09
N ASP A 43 -2.94 2.79 -0.43
CA ASP A 43 -3.31 4.10 -0.95
C ASP A 43 -3.27 5.12 0.20
N ALA A 44 -2.70 6.29 -0.02
CA ALA A 44 -2.63 7.34 1.00
C ALA A 44 -3.99 7.82 1.48
N LYS A 45 -5.05 7.65 0.65
CA LYS A 45 -6.44 7.94 1.00
C LYS A 45 -6.91 7.25 2.29
N ILE A 46 -6.34 6.11 2.67
CA ILE A 46 -6.69 5.43 3.92
C ILE A 46 -6.35 6.24 5.18
N PHE A 47 -5.49 7.24 5.07
CA PHE A 47 -5.09 8.15 6.15
C PHE A 47 -5.78 9.51 6.09
N GLY A 48 -6.39 9.85 4.94
CA GLY A 48 -7.11 11.10 4.73
C GLY A 48 -8.44 10.83 4.02
N LEU A 49 -9.46 10.35 4.77
CA LEU A 49 -10.73 9.90 4.21
C LEU A 49 -11.58 11.04 3.67
N ASN A 50 -12.25 10.77 2.55
CA ASN A 50 -13.38 11.53 2.03
C ASN A 50 -14.43 10.56 1.46
N PRO A 51 -15.66 10.98 1.10
CA PRO A 51 -16.73 10.05 0.71
C PRO A 51 -16.56 9.40 -0.66
N ASP A 52 -15.61 9.84 -1.48
CA ASP A 52 -15.46 9.36 -2.83
C ASP A 52 -14.76 7.98 -2.89
N TYR A 53 -15.03 7.21 -3.94
CA TYR A 53 -14.47 5.85 -4.11
C TYR A 53 -14.71 4.92 -2.92
N TYR A 54 -15.90 4.95 -2.34
CA TYR A 54 -16.26 4.30 -1.07
C TYR A 54 -15.83 2.83 -1.00
N THR A 55 -16.25 1.99 -1.96
CA THR A 55 -15.95 0.54 -1.94
C THR A 55 -14.46 0.23 -2.15
N TYR A 56 -13.77 1.03 -2.97
CA TYR A 56 -12.33 0.97 -3.15
C TYR A 56 -11.61 1.32 -1.84
N THR A 57 -11.97 2.44 -1.23
CA THR A 57 -11.36 2.91 0.02
C THR A 57 -11.51 1.88 1.14
N LEU A 58 -12.71 1.28 1.29
CA LEU A 58 -12.93 0.19 2.25
C LEU A 58 -12.02 -1.01 1.98
N SER A 59 -11.82 -1.39 0.72
CA SER A 59 -10.93 -2.50 0.38
C SER A 59 -9.46 -2.21 0.69
N LYS A 60 -9.02 -0.97 0.53
CA LYS A 60 -7.66 -0.53 0.90
C LYS A 60 -7.49 -0.41 2.42
N GLN A 61 -8.54 -0.02 3.16
CA GLN A 61 -8.55 -0.11 4.63
C GLN A 61 -8.42 -1.55 5.11
N ALA A 62 -9.13 -2.48 4.48
CA ALA A 62 -9.00 -3.91 4.80
C ALA A 62 -7.57 -4.42 4.52
N MET A 63 -6.93 -4.00 3.42
CA MET A 63 -5.53 -4.32 3.11
C MET A 63 -4.55 -3.71 4.13
N TYR A 64 -4.83 -2.53 4.66
CA TYR A 64 -4.05 -1.94 5.75
C TYR A 64 -4.11 -2.82 7.01
N GLY A 65 -5.31 -3.24 7.41
CA GLY A 65 -5.50 -4.19 8.51
C GLY A 65 -4.78 -5.51 8.25
N LEU A 66 -4.89 -6.07 7.03
CA LEU A 66 -4.16 -7.27 6.61
C LEU A 66 -2.64 -7.10 6.78
N THR A 67 -2.08 -5.96 6.38
CA THR A 67 -0.65 -5.67 6.52
C THR A 67 -0.19 -5.76 7.97
N LYS A 68 -0.92 -5.10 8.88
CA LYS A 68 -0.63 -5.11 10.32
C LYS A 68 -0.79 -6.50 10.94
N MET A 69 -1.91 -7.15 10.68
CA MET A 69 -2.21 -8.48 11.23
C MET A 69 -1.25 -9.55 10.71
N SER A 70 -0.88 -9.49 9.43
CA SER A 70 0.08 -10.44 8.87
C SER A 70 1.50 -10.22 9.41
N ALA A 71 1.92 -8.97 9.61
CA ALA A 71 3.20 -8.65 10.25
C ALA A 71 3.28 -9.25 11.66
N LEU A 72 2.20 -9.15 12.44
CA LEU A 72 2.11 -9.73 13.76
C LEU A 72 2.08 -11.28 13.74
N THR A 73 1.19 -11.83 12.88
CA THR A 73 0.93 -13.29 12.86
C THR A 73 2.11 -14.09 12.32
N TYR A 74 2.83 -13.56 11.33
CA TYR A 74 3.88 -14.29 10.61
C TYR A 74 5.30 -13.79 10.91
N ALA A 75 5.50 -13.04 11.99
CA ALA A 75 6.80 -12.43 12.35
C ALA A 75 7.96 -13.43 12.44
N SER A 76 7.68 -14.70 12.77
CA SER A 76 8.69 -15.76 12.84
C SER A 76 9.32 -16.10 11.46
N CYS A 77 8.58 -15.88 10.36
CA CYS A 77 9.01 -16.28 9.02
C CYS A 77 8.85 -15.20 7.94
N LEU A 78 7.99 -14.18 8.16
CA LEU A 78 7.74 -13.10 7.21
C LEU A 78 7.94 -11.72 7.85
N ARG A 79 8.42 -10.79 7.05
CA ARG A 79 8.24 -9.35 7.26
C ARG A 79 7.14 -8.86 6.33
N VAL A 80 6.18 -8.10 6.84
CA VAL A 80 5.07 -7.58 6.04
C VAL A 80 4.98 -6.08 6.24
N ASN A 81 5.10 -5.32 5.17
CA ASN A 81 5.06 -3.86 5.18
C ASN A 81 4.12 -3.35 4.08
N GLY A 82 3.81 -2.09 4.11
CA GLY A 82 3.00 -1.42 3.12
C GLY A 82 3.65 -0.17 2.57
N ILE A 83 3.24 0.21 1.37
CA ILE A 83 3.50 1.54 0.79
C ILE A 83 2.15 2.12 0.44
N ALA A 84 1.90 3.36 0.84
CA ALA A 84 0.67 4.09 0.58
C ALA A 84 0.97 5.30 -0.31
N PRO A 85 0.97 5.13 -1.64
CA PRO A 85 1.20 6.22 -2.58
C PRO A 85 0.01 7.18 -2.61
N GLY A 86 0.29 8.43 -2.99
CA GLY A 86 -0.72 9.34 -3.49
C GLY A 86 -0.96 9.15 -5.00
N ILE A 87 -1.38 10.22 -5.67
CA ILE A 87 -1.57 10.22 -7.13
C ILE A 87 -0.21 10.06 -7.81
N THR A 88 0.02 8.92 -8.47
CA THR A 88 1.33 8.56 -9.03
C THR A 88 1.32 8.45 -10.55
N LEU A 89 0.28 7.85 -11.12
CA LEU A 89 0.16 7.58 -12.54
C LEU A 89 -1.15 8.15 -13.09
N LEU A 90 -1.11 8.48 -14.37
CA LEU A 90 -2.29 8.88 -15.12
C LEU A 90 -3.32 7.75 -15.13
N ALA A 91 -4.56 8.04 -14.74
CA ALA A 91 -5.64 7.06 -14.84
C ALA A 91 -6.07 6.88 -16.30
N PRO A 92 -6.56 5.68 -16.69
CA PRO A 92 -7.11 5.49 -18.04
C PRO A 92 -8.21 6.51 -18.34
N GLY A 93 -8.04 7.24 -19.46
CA GLY A 93 -8.97 8.28 -19.90
C GLY A 93 -8.83 9.64 -19.19
N GLN A 94 -7.89 9.78 -18.28
CA GLN A 94 -7.61 11.07 -17.64
C GLN A 94 -6.73 11.93 -18.56
N ASP A 95 -7.06 13.23 -18.67
CA ASP A 95 -6.25 14.22 -19.37
C ASP A 95 -4.96 14.55 -18.59
N GLN A 96 -3.85 14.76 -19.31
CA GLN A 96 -2.54 15.07 -18.75
C GLN A 96 -2.57 16.34 -17.85
N LYS A 97 -3.29 17.39 -18.28
CA LYS A 97 -3.41 18.63 -17.51
C LYS A 97 -4.20 18.41 -16.22
N ALA A 98 -5.27 17.59 -16.27
CA ALA A 98 -6.04 17.23 -15.10
C ALA A 98 -5.20 16.40 -14.11
N PHE A 99 -4.38 15.49 -14.62
CA PHE A 99 -3.41 14.74 -13.82
C PHE A 99 -2.41 15.67 -13.12
N GLU A 100 -1.74 16.57 -13.85
CA GLU A 100 -0.76 17.51 -13.28
C GLU A 100 -1.40 18.42 -12.23
N LYS A 101 -2.61 18.91 -12.48
CA LYS A 101 -3.37 19.71 -11.51
C LYS A 101 -3.65 18.90 -10.23
N SER A 102 -4.03 17.63 -10.38
CA SER A 102 -4.30 16.73 -9.26
C SER A 102 -3.03 16.39 -8.49
N HIS A 103 -1.95 16.10 -9.20
CA HIS A 103 -0.65 15.78 -8.65
C HIS A 103 -0.06 16.90 -7.78
N ARG A 104 -0.47 18.16 -8.03
CA ARG A 104 0.01 19.35 -7.31
C ARG A 104 -0.95 19.84 -6.20
N LYS A 105 -2.03 19.13 -5.92
CA LYS A 105 -3.04 19.58 -4.91
C LYS A 105 -2.70 19.19 -3.46
N ASN A 106 -1.49 18.74 -3.19
CA ASN A 106 -1.02 18.42 -1.84
C ASN A 106 -0.12 19.53 -1.26
N LEU A 107 0.32 19.36 -0.03
CA LEU A 107 1.12 20.36 0.68
C LEU A 107 2.46 20.66 0.00
N LEU A 108 3.14 19.63 -0.53
CA LEU A 108 4.43 19.77 -1.22
C LEU A 108 4.29 20.19 -2.68
N LYS A 109 3.07 20.37 -3.21
CA LYS A 109 2.80 20.66 -4.63
C LYS A 109 3.35 19.60 -5.59
N SER A 110 3.61 18.40 -5.09
CA SER A 110 4.09 17.23 -5.79
C SER A 110 3.62 15.97 -5.06
N SER A 111 3.09 14.99 -5.77
CA SER A 111 2.74 13.70 -5.21
C SER A 111 3.85 12.67 -5.51
N SER A 112 3.62 11.40 -5.20
CA SER A 112 4.61 10.36 -5.42
C SER A 112 4.91 10.11 -6.89
N THR A 113 6.14 9.70 -7.15
CA THR A 113 6.60 9.20 -8.44
C THR A 113 6.84 7.68 -8.37
N VAL A 114 6.94 7.04 -9.53
CA VAL A 114 7.30 5.61 -9.59
C VAL A 114 8.68 5.36 -8.99
N GLU A 115 9.63 6.28 -9.21
CA GLU A 115 10.99 6.18 -8.68
C GLU A 115 11.01 6.23 -7.13
N GLU A 116 10.23 7.12 -6.53
CA GLU A 116 10.13 7.20 -5.06
C GLU A 116 9.50 5.93 -4.46
N ILE A 117 8.53 5.32 -5.15
CA ILE A 117 7.97 4.03 -4.74
C ILE A 117 9.03 2.93 -4.82
N LEU A 118 9.84 2.89 -5.89
CA LEU A 118 10.95 1.94 -6.02
C LEU A 118 11.99 2.13 -4.92
N ASN A 119 12.33 3.36 -4.57
CA ASN A 119 13.24 3.68 -3.46
C ASN A 119 12.69 3.20 -2.12
N ALA A 120 11.38 3.36 -1.87
CA ALA A 120 10.73 2.83 -0.68
C ALA A 120 10.71 1.29 -0.64
N ILE A 121 10.49 0.63 -1.78
CA ILE A 121 10.61 -0.83 -1.90
C ILE A 121 12.03 -1.28 -1.53
N GLN A 122 13.04 -0.63 -2.08
CA GLN A 122 14.44 -0.95 -1.82
C GLN A 122 14.81 -0.74 -0.35
N LEU A 123 14.33 0.34 0.28
CA LEU A 123 14.49 0.60 1.70
C LEU A 123 13.89 -0.54 2.55
N ILE A 124 12.66 -0.96 2.25
CA ILE A 124 11.97 -2.04 2.97
C ILE A 124 12.72 -3.38 2.82
N ILE A 125 13.22 -3.68 1.61
CA ILE A 125 13.98 -4.91 1.35
C ILE A 125 15.25 -4.93 2.19
N ASN A 126 16.01 -3.84 2.20
CA ASN A 126 17.32 -3.75 2.84
C ASN A 126 17.24 -3.61 4.37
N THR A 127 16.11 -3.10 4.91
CA THR A 127 15.94 -2.88 6.35
C THR A 127 15.31 -4.10 7.02
N LYS A 128 16.13 -5.05 7.43
CA LYS A 128 15.69 -6.35 7.98
C LYS A 128 14.84 -6.28 9.24
N SER A 129 14.96 -5.22 10.03
CA SER A 129 14.16 -4.97 11.25
C SER A 129 12.79 -4.34 10.98
N MET A 130 12.49 -3.95 9.72
CA MET A 130 11.23 -3.30 9.37
C MET A 130 10.13 -4.31 9.11
N THR A 131 9.07 -4.30 9.91
CA THR A 131 7.83 -5.07 9.71
C THR A 131 6.64 -4.33 10.30
N GLY A 132 5.46 -4.49 9.73
CA GLY A 132 4.24 -3.78 10.14
C GLY A 132 4.25 -2.28 9.85
N HIS A 133 5.25 -1.76 9.16
CA HIS A 133 5.35 -0.35 8.79
C HIS A 133 4.58 -0.05 7.50
N VAL A 134 4.02 1.15 7.40
CA VAL A 134 3.44 1.68 6.16
C VAL A 134 4.08 3.02 5.84
N THR A 135 4.78 3.06 4.73
CA THR A 135 5.43 4.27 4.21
C THR A 135 4.40 5.04 3.37
N VAL A 136 4.09 6.26 3.78
CA VAL A 136 3.18 7.15 3.04
C VAL A 136 4.00 8.04 2.10
N LEU A 137 3.64 8.04 0.81
CA LEU A 137 4.29 8.82 -0.24
C LEU A 137 3.23 9.59 -1.02
N ASP A 138 2.80 10.75 -0.53
CA ASP A 138 1.65 11.48 -1.09
C ASP A 138 1.81 13.01 -1.10
N GLY A 139 3.03 13.49 -0.84
CA GLY A 139 3.30 14.93 -0.75
C GLY A 139 2.59 15.63 0.40
N GLY A 140 2.20 14.89 1.43
CA GLY A 140 1.48 15.40 2.59
C GLY A 140 -0.04 15.54 2.39
N ALA A 141 -0.61 14.92 1.36
CA ALA A 141 -2.06 14.99 1.09
C ALA A 141 -2.89 14.45 2.28
N HIS A 142 -2.42 13.41 2.96
CA HIS A 142 -3.10 12.83 4.12
C HIS A 142 -3.16 13.77 5.34
N LEU A 143 -2.28 14.77 5.44
CA LEU A 143 -2.29 15.76 6.52
C LEU A 143 -3.31 16.86 6.31
N ALA A 144 -3.71 17.09 5.06
CA ALA A 144 -4.72 18.06 4.66
C ALA A 144 -5.62 17.45 3.57
N PRO A 145 -6.41 16.42 3.91
CA PRO A 145 -7.19 15.70 2.91
C PRO A 145 -8.25 16.59 2.27
N PRO A 146 -8.42 16.50 0.94
CA PRO A 146 -9.48 17.24 0.26
C PRO A 146 -10.86 16.71 0.67
N ARG A 147 -11.88 17.59 0.69
CA ARG A 147 -13.27 17.18 0.95
C ARG A 147 -13.81 16.23 -0.10
N ARG A 148 -13.36 16.33 -1.33
CA ARG A 148 -13.70 15.47 -2.47
C ARG A 148 -12.44 15.13 -3.26
N ASP A 149 -12.43 13.98 -3.91
CA ASP A 149 -11.32 13.58 -4.76
C ASP A 149 -11.19 14.50 -5.98
N VAL A 150 -9.99 14.57 -6.49
CA VAL A 150 -9.68 15.37 -7.69
C VAL A 150 -10.07 14.57 -8.93
N GLY A 151 -10.84 15.22 -9.81
CA GLY A 151 -11.31 14.60 -11.06
C GLY A 151 -12.74 14.08 -11.01
N LEU A 152 -13.47 14.32 -9.91
CA LEU A 152 -14.92 14.17 -9.85
C LEU A 152 -15.62 15.51 -10.03
#